data_05d641f9f6bc09a395594f148cb44319
#
_entry.id   05d641f9f6bc09a395594f148cb44319
#
_cell.length_a   1.000
_cell.length_b   1.000
_cell.length_c   1.000
_cell.angle_alpha   90.00
_cell.angle_beta   90.00
_cell.angle_gamma   90.00
#
_symmetry.space_group_name_H-M   'P 1'
#
loop_
_entity.id
_entity.type
_entity.pdbx_description
1 polymer ?
#
loop_
_entity_poly.entity_id
_entity_poly.type
_entity_poly.pdbx_seq_one_letter_code
_entity_poly.pdbx_strand_id
1 'polypeptide(L)'
;FIDPAHVPGTSNPEPGGFTSKEAITMLRELSIQNEIVLIDFVEYSPLMDTRRLSSANCINRLMRAVLAGMAARRQGVTDPKYVAPELLSHK
;
A
#
# COMPACT_ATOMS: atom_id res chain seq x y z
N PHE A 1 3.29 -9.73 6.64
CA PHE A 1 3.51 -9.60 5.18
C PHE A 1 4.51 -8.49 4.88
N ILE A 2 4.43 -7.35 5.52
CA ILE A 2 5.45 -6.31 5.39
C ILE A 2 6.48 -6.47 6.50
N ASP A 3 7.77 -6.30 6.13
CA ASP A 3 8.86 -6.46 7.07
C ASP A 3 8.74 -5.45 8.22
N PRO A 4 8.95 -5.85 9.49
CA PRO A 4 8.85 -4.94 10.64
C PRO A 4 9.87 -3.81 10.62
N ALA A 5 10.93 -3.88 9.81
CA ALA A 5 11.80 -2.73 9.59
C ALA A 5 11.07 -1.57 8.94
N HIS A 6 9.98 -1.84 8.20
CA HIS A 6 9.16 -0.84 7.53
C HIS A 6 7.86 -0.56 8.29
N VAL A 7 7.29 -1.58 8.94
CA VAL A 7 6.02 -1.47 9.68
C VAL A 7 6.19 -2.16 11.03
N PRO A 8 6.78 -1.49 12.04
CA PRO A 8 7.00 -2.08 13.35
C PRO A 8 5.73 -2.17 14.22
N GLY A 9 4.65 -1.50 13.84
CA GLY A 9 3.43 -1.40 14.66
C GLY A 9 2.58 -2.65 14.63
N THR A 10 3.15 -3.78 15.00
CA THR A 10 2.45 -5.07 15.10
C THR A 10 2.86 -5.79 16.38
N SER A 11 1.94 -6.55 16.95
CA SER A 11 2.19 -7.32 18.16
C SER A 11 3.03 -8.59 17.88
N ASN A 12 3.17 -8.99 16.63
CA ASN A 12 3.88 -10.20 16.25
C ASN A 12 4.81 -9.94 15.07
N PRO A 13 5.88 -9.14 15.26
CA PRO A 13 6.78 -8.79 14.17
C PRO A 13 7.65 -9.98 13.76
N GLU A 14 7.67 -10.25 12.45
CA GLU A 14 8.52 -11.29 11.88
C GLU A 14 9.31 -10.75 10.71
N PRO A 15 10.64 -10.97 10.67
CA PRO A 15 11.49 -10.49 9.59
C PRO A 15 11.26 -11.25 8.29
N GLY A 16 11.72 -10.70 7.19
CA GLY A 16 11.68 -11.36 5.90
C GLY A 16 10.47 -11.01 5.04
N GLY A 17 9.68 -9.99 5.44
CA GLY A 17 8.54 -9.54 4.67
C GLY A 17 8.90 -8.58 3.54
N PHE A 18 7.88 -8.07 2.86
CA PHE A 18 8.05 -7.09 1.79
C PHE A 18 8.46 -5.72 2.33
N THR A 19 9.19 -4.96 1.53
CA THR A 19 9.43 -3.55 1.82
C THR A 19 8.15 -2.75 1.59
N SER A 20 8.07 -1.55 2.16
CA SER A 20 6.91 -0.68 1.96
C SER A 20 6.72 -0.33 0.48
N LYS A 21 7.82 -0.08 -0.25
CA LYS A 21 7.76 0.25 -1.67
C LYS A 21 7.24 -0.92 -2.49
N GLU A 22 7.70 -2.13 -2.21
CA GLU A 22 7.22 -3.34 -2.89
C GLU A 22 5.74 -3.54 -2.65
N ALA A 23 5.29 -3.37 -1.41
CA ALA A 23 3.88 -3.53 -1.05
C ALA A 23 3.00 -2.49 -1.73
N ILE A 24 3.41 -1.23 -1.75
CA ILE A 24 2.66 -0.15 -2.41
C ILE A 24 2.51 -0.44 -3.89
N THR A 25 3.59 -0.81 -4.57
CA THR A 25 3.58 -1.12 -6.00
C THR A 25 2.69 -2.31 -6.30
N MET A 26 2.82 -3.38 -5.52
CA MET A 26 2.05 -4.60 -5.70
C MET A 26 0.55 -4.37 -5.52
N LEU A 27 0.15 -3.67 -4.46
CA LEU A 27 -1.26 -3.40 -4.20
C LEU A 27 -1.88 -2.51 -5.27
N ARG A 28 -1.14 -1.51 -5.75
CA ARG A 28 -1.60 -0.66 -6.83
C ARG A 28 -1.81 -1.46 -8.11
N GLU A 29 -0.86 -2.30 -8.48
CA GLU A 29 -0.96 -3.12 -9.70
C GLU A 29 -2.09 -4.13 -9.61
N LEU A 30 -2.25 -4.80 -8.47
CA LEU A 30 -3.35 -5.73 -8.24
C LEU A 30 -4.72 -5.04 -8.34
N SER A 31 -4.82 -3.82 -7.82
CA SER A 31 -6.07 -3.06 -7.85
C SER A 31 -6.43 -2.57 -9.24
N ILE A 32 -5.44 -2.36 -10.11
CA ILE A 32 -5.67 -2.03 -11.52
C ILE A 32 -6.10 -3.28 -12.29
N GLN A 33 -5.44 -4.40 -12.06
CA GLN A 33 -5.66 -5.62 -12.83
C GLN A 33 -6.90 -6.40 -12.42
N ASN A 34 -7.41 -6.17 -11.22
CA ASN A 34 -8.50 -6.96 -10.65
C ASN A 34 -9.59 -6.06 -10.07
N GLU A 35 -10.82 -6.56 -10.04
CA GLU A 35 -11.90 -5.91 -9.31
C GLU A 35 -11.77 -6.26 -7.83
N ILE A 36 -11.45 -5.27 -7.01
CA ILE A 36 -11.30 -5.45 -5.57
C ILE A 36 -12.67 -5.25 -4.91
N VAL A 37 -13.18 -6.28 -4.26
CA VAL A 37 -14.47 -6.22 -3.56
C VAL A 37 -14.31 -6.13 -2.05
N LEU A 38 -13.17 -6.56 -1.51
CA LEU A 38 -12.89 -6.50 -0.07
C LEU A 38 -11.39 -6.50 0.13
N ILE A 39 -10.91 -5.69 1.07
CA ILE A 39 -9.52 -5.71 1.51
C ILE A 39 -9.47 -5.40 3.00
N ASP A 40 -8.66 -6.15 3.75
CA ASP A 40 -8.45 -5.99 5.18
C ASP A 40 -7.05 -5.47 5.46
N PHE A 41 -6.96 -4.49 6.35
CA PHE A 41 -5.69 -4.02 6.91
C PHE A 41 -5.70 -4.38 8.40
N VAL A 42 -5.04 -5.47 8.74
CA VAL A 42 -5.12 -6.07 10.07
C VAL A 42 -3.74 -6.13 10.73
N GLU A 43 -3.71 -6.51 12.00
CA GLU A 43 -2.50 -6.70 12.79
C GLU A 43 -1.73 -5.41 13.07
N TYR A 44 -2.35 -4.24 12.93
CA TYR A 44 -1.74 -2.99 13.35
C TYR A 44 -1.96 -2.78 14.85
N SER A 45 -0.85 -2.55 15.56
CA SER A 45 -0.88 -2.22 16.99
C SER A 45 -0.28 -0.84 17.21
N PRO A 46 -1.11 0.17 17.52
CA PRO A 46 -0.61 1.53 17.74
C PRO A 46 0.42 1.63 18.87
N LEU A 47 0.29 0.79 19.91
CA LEU A 47 1.21 0.81 21.05
C LEU A 47 2.60 0.31 20.67
N MET A 48 2.72 -0.47 19.60
CA MET A 48 3.99 -1.00 19.11
C MET A 48 4.59 -0.15 18.00
N ASP A 49 3.88 0.89 17.56
CA ASP A 49 4.34 1.77 16.50
C ASP A 49 5.40 2.75 17.01
N THR A 50 6.09 3.39 16.08
CA THR A 50 7.06 4.43 16.42
C THR A 50 6.36 5.67 16.92
N ARG A 51 7.13 6.57 17.55
CA ARG A 51 6.63 7.85 18.05
C ARG A 51 5.96 8.70 16.97
N ARG A 52 6.48 8.60 15.73
CA ARG A 52 5.97 9.35 14.57
C ARG A 52 4.93 8.58 13.77
N LEU A 53 4.46 7.47 14.31
CA LEU A 53 3.41 6.67 13.68
C LEU A 53 3.80 6.21 12.27
N SER A 54 5.03 5.74 12.09
CA SER A 54 5.52 5.32 10.78
C SER A 54 4.71 4.18 10.18
N SER A 55 4.24 3.24 11.00
CA SER A 55 3.39 2.14 10.53
C SER A 55 2.03 2.65 10.08
N ALA A 56 1.40 3.54 10.85
CA ALA A 56 0.13 4.15 10.47
C ALA A 56 0.26 4.92 9.14
N ASN A 57 1.35 5.64 8.96
CA ASN A 57 1.61 6.37 7.73
C ASN A 57 1.80 5.43 6.54
N CYS A 58 2.51 4.31 6.74
CA CYS A 58 2.69 3.30 5.70
C CYS A 58 1.36 2.68 5.31
N ILE A 59 0.54 2.29 6.28
CA ILE A 59 -0.79 1.72 6.03
C ILE A 59 -1.65 2.70 5.24
N ASN A 60 -1.62 3.99 5.61
CA ASN A 60 -2.35 5.01 4.87
C ASN A 60 -1.92 5.06 3.40
N ARG A 61 -0.62 4.96 3.12
CA ARG A 61 -0.12 4.94 1.75
C ARG A 61 -0.56 3.69 0.99
N LEU A 62 -0.60 2.55 1.67
CA LEU A 62 -1.09 1.31 1.08
C LEU A 62 -2.57 1.42 0.70
N MET A 63 -3.39 1.97 1.60
CA MET A 63 -4.81 2.19 1.32
C MET A 63 -5.01 3.14 0.13
N ARG A 64 -4.21 4.20 0.06
CA ARG A 64 -4.27 5.15 -1.06
C ARG A 64 -3.85 4.48 -2.37
N ALA A 65 -2.86 3.59 -2.34
CA ALA A 65 -2.43 2.86 -3.53
C ALA A 65 -3.56 1.97 -4.07
N VAL A 66 -4.28 1.29 -3.19
CA VAL A 66 -5.44 0.47 -3.58
C VAL A 66 -6.53 1.34 -4.19
N LEU A 67 -6.87 2.45 -3.54
CA LEU A 67 -7.91 3.35 -4.04
C LEU A 67 -7.53 3.96 -5.38
N ALA A 68 -6.27 4.35 -5.56
CA ALA A 68 -5.78 4.87 -6.83
C ALA A 68 -5.88 3.83 -7.95
N GLY A 69 -5.52 2.58 -7.65
CA GLY A 69 -5.64 1.49 -8.61
C GLY A 69 -7.09 1.20 -8.99
N MET A 70 -7.99 1.20 -8.01
CA MET A 70 -9.43 1.03 -8.26
C MET A 70 -9.99 2.16 -9.11
N ALA A 71 -9.60 3.40 -8.83
CA ALA A 71 -10.05 4.55 -9.60
C ALA A 71 -9.57 4.48 -11.06
N ALA A 72 -8.31 4.12 -11.27
CA ALA A 72 -7.75 3.95 -12.60
C ALA A 72 -8.51 2.86 -13.38
N ARG A 73 -8.79 1.74 -12.73
CA ARG A 73 -9.54 0.65 -13.35
C ARG A 73 -10.95 1.09 -13.77
N ARG A 74 -11.62 1.88 -12.94
CA ARG A 74 -12.95 2.42 -13.27
C ARG A 74 -12.93 3.31 -14.50
N GLN A 75 -11.81 3.97 -14.78
CA GLN A 75 -11.64 4.81 -15.94
C GLN A 75 -11.18 4.01 -17.17
N GLY A 76 -11.16 2.70 -17.08
CA GLY A 76 -10.79 1.83 -18.19
C GLY A 76 -9.30 1.53 -18.28
N VAL A 77 -8.50 1.97 -17.33
CA VAL A 77 -7.06 1.67 -17.29
C VAL A 77 -6.87 0.26 -16.73
N THR A 78 -6.20 -0.59 -17.52
CA THR A 78 -5.88 -1.97 -17.09
C THR A 78 -4.39 -2.26 -17.13
N ASP A 79 -3.58 -1.33 -17.61
CA ASP A 79 -2.12 -1.47 -17.63
C ASP A 79 -1.57 -1.24 -16.22
N PRO A 80 -0.96 -2.25 -15.58
CA PRO A 80 -0.42 -2.09 -14.23
C PRO A 80 0.72 -1.09 -14.13
N LYS A 81 1.33 -0.73 -15.25
CA LYS A 81 2.42 0.25 -15.30
C LYS A 81 1.94 1.67 -15.55
N TYR A 82 0.62 1.89 -15.62
CA TYR A 82 0.06 3.21 -15.87
C TYR A 82 0.48 4.21 -14.79
N VAL A 83 0.90 5.38 -15.23
CA VAL A 83 1.18 6.53 -14.36
C VAL A 83 0.37 7.71 -14.86
N ALA A 84 -0.40 8.34 -13.98
CA ALA A 84 -1.21 9.49 -14.35
C ALA A 84 -0.32 10.63 -14.86
N PRO A 85 -0.69 11.31 -15.97
CA PRO A 85 0.11 12.39 -16.53
C PRO A 85 0.46 13.49 -15.53
N GLU A 86 -0.44 13.78 -14.61
CA GLU A 86 -0.23 14.78 -13.56
C GLU A 86 0.96 14.42 -12.65
N LEU A 87 1.18 13.15 -12.42
CA LEU A 87 2.31 12.69 -11.61
C LEU A 87 3.63 12.81 -12.36
N LEU A 88 3.60 12.66 -13.69
CA LEU A 88 4.79 12.80 -14.51
C LEU A 88 5.26 14.25 -14.57
N SER A 89 4.33 15.20 -14.52
CA SER A 89 4.65 16.63 -14.61
C SER A 89 5.33 17.17 -13.36
N HIS A 90 5.33 16.42 -12.27
CA HIS A 90 5.92 16.81 -10.98
C HIS A 90 7.32 16.25 -10.75
N LYS A 91 7.91 15.65 -11.76
CA LYS A 91 9.25 15.09 -11.66
C LYS A 91 10.36 16.09 -11.93
#